data_34f5c11550e407c419b6e55fa29d027e
#
_entry.id   34f5c11550e407c419b6e55fa29d027e
#
_cell.length_a   1.000
_cell.length_b   1.000
_cell.length_c   1.000
_cell.angle_alpha   90.00
_cell.angle_beta   90.00
_cell.angle_gamma   90.00
#
_symmetry.space_group_name_H-M   'P 1'
#
loop_
_entity.id
_entity.type
_entity.pdbx_description
1 polymer ?
#
loop_
_entity_poly.entity_id
_entity_poly.type
_entity_poly.pdbx_seq_one_letter_code
_entity_poly.pdbx_strand_id
1 'polypeptide(L)'
;MPISPFIIGRGMAAQALQKCLAILSLQYPEWDIQKAITIRRDQNPTFPADCPNPVLLIANPHGLHASAILEGEKTGFKAIVVEKPACVNLKEVALLESVKSPVAVCHVYRQMWGPQTLKQMVQAGEFGDLISIEGRYWQSSAAKKALAQDITPHPWKNDPMLSGGYDTLVDIGVHWLDTVAYLMGGTDFKGTAWLSYANAEAPHRDTHVHLNLEFPGRRRALGSFSKTIHGAANDFEVNVIGTKQSATWNFMNPDGIWVGKGGSRAFVPRKDTGMGSHQPAFHALGWLEGYLEILRQVFLELEGKGPGNYPDLKTNLKVLRSLFSLETTYQK
;
A
#
# COMPACT_ATOMS: atom_id res chain seq x y z
N MET A 1 19.10 6.96 18.57
CA MET A 1 17.76 6.96 19.20
C MET A 1 17.27 5.51 19.29
N PRO A 2 17.13 4.90 20.47
CA PRO A 2 16.65 3.53 20.55
C PRO A 2 15.18 3.42 20.12
N ILE A 3 14.86 2.38 19.35
CA ILE A 3 13.52 2.08 18.84
C ILE A 3 13.12 0.68 19.29
N SER A 4 11.95 0.54 19.87
CA SER A 4 11.42 -0.74 20.37
C SER A 4 10.21 -1.17 19.52
N PRO A 5 10.40 -2.07 18.52
CA PRO A 5 9.32 -2.53 17.67
C PRO A 5 8.52 -3.67 18.31
N PHE A 6 7.19 -3.59 18.15
CA PHE A 6 6.22 -4.62 18.56
C PHE A 6 5.41 -5.03 17.34
N ILE A 7 5.28 -6.32 17.04
CA ILE A 7 4.61 -6.82 15.83
C ILE A 7 3.41 -7.68 16.18
N ILE A 8 2.24 -7.30 15.68
CA ILE A 8 1.04 -8.14 15.71
C ILE A 8 0.93 -8.88 14.37
N GLY A 9 1.05 -10.20 14.42
CA GLY A 9 0.97 -11.04 13.22
C GLY A 9 2.21 -11.91 13.02
N ARG A 10 2.07 -12.94 12.18
CA ARG A 10 3.14 -13.93 11.89
C ARG A 10 3.23 -14.28 10.40
N GLY A 11 2.39 -13.66 9.56
CA GLY A 11 2.32 -13.90 8.13
C GLY A 11 3.49 -13.28 7.35
N MET A 12 3.38 -13.34 6.04
CA MET A 12 4.39 -12.84 5.10
C MET A 12 4.73 -11.35 5.33
N ALA A 13 3.72 -10.52 5.60
CA ALA A 13 3.93 -9.09 5.87
C ALA A 13 4.72 -8.86 7.18
N ALA A 14 4.39 -9.60 8.26
CA ALA A 14 5.15 -9.51 9.51
C ALA A 14 6.62 -9.93 9.33
N GLN A 15 6.88 -10.97 8.53
CA GLN A 15 8.24 -11.40 8.19
C GLN A 15 8.98 -10.36 7.34
N ALA A 16 8.29 -9.69 6.42
CA ALA A 16 8.85 -8.61 5.63
C ALA A 16 9.26 -7.42 6.52
N LEU A 17 8.38 -6.99 7.43
CA LEU A 17 8.68 -5.94 8.40
C LEU A 17 9.89 -6.29 9.28
N GLN A 18 9.99 -7.53 9.77
CA GLN A 18 11.16 -7.99 10.54
C GLN A 18 12.46 -7.92 9.72
N LYS A 19 12.43 -8.35 8.45
CA LYS A 19 13.60 -8.23 7.56
C LYS A 19 13.99 -6.77 7.35
N CYS A 20 13.01 -5.89 7.14
CA CYS A 20 13.26 -4.46 6.97
C CYS A 20 13.85 -3.81 8.23
N LEU A 21 13.38 -4.17 9.42
CA LEU A 21 13.99 -3.72 10.68
C LEU A 21 15.47 -4.13 10.79
N ALA A 22 15.80 -5.38 10.41
CA ALA A 22 17.18 -5.86 10.41
C ALA A 22 18.06 -5.10 9.40
N ILE A 23 17.55 -4.80 8.20
CA ILE A 23 18.27 -4.01 7.20
C ILE A 23 18.49 -2.58 7.73
N LEU A 24 17.45 -1.95 8.27
CA LEU A 24 17.56 -0.58 8.80
C LEU A 24 18.51 -0.50 10.01
N SER A 25 18.58 -1.51 10.87
CA SER A 25 19.54 -1.53 11.98
C SER A 25 20.99 -1.56 11.51
N LEU A 26 21.26 -2.15 10.33
CA LEU A 26 22.58 -2.14 9.71
C LEU A 26 22.89 -0.81 8.99
N GLN A 27 21.89 -0.21 8.34
CA GLN A 27 22.04 1.05 7.61
C GLN A 27 22.10 2.28 8.54
N TYR A 28 21.41 2.21 9.68
CA TYR A 28 21.26 3.30 10.66
C TYR A 28 21.53 2.81 12.08
N PRO A 29 22.78 2.45 12.42
CA PRO A 29 23.12 1.91 13.75
C PRO A 29 22.79 2.87 14.89
N GLU A 30 22.73 4.19 14.62
CA GLU A 30 22.33 5.22 15.59
C GLU A 30 20.87 5.09 16.04
N TRP A 31 20.03 4.36 15.34
CA TRP A 31 18.64 4.12 15.77
C TRP A 31 18.52 2.99 16.80
N ASP A 32 19.59 2.23 17.04
CA ASP A 32 19.61 1.16 18.04
C ASP A 32 18.28 0.37 18.07
N ILE A 33 17.91 -0.17 16.88
CA ILE A 33 16.64 -0.89 16.70
C ILE A 33 16.69 -2.20 17.48
N GLN A 34 15.86 -2.27 18.51
CA GLN A 34 15.78 -3.45 19.37
C GLN A 34 15.14 -4.65 18.63
N LYS A 35 15.39 -5.86 19.12
CA LYS A 35 14.73 -7.06 18.59
C LYS A 35 13.23 -6.94 18.72
N ALA A 36 12.51 -7.10 17.60
CA ALA A 36 11.07 -6.99 17.59
C ALA A 36 10.38 -8.03 18.49
N ILE A 37 9.44 -7.56 19.31
CA ILE A 37 8.61 -8.40 20.18
C ILE A 37 7.33 -8.76 19.41
N THR A 38 7.04 -10.07 19.27
CA THR A 38 5.81 -10.53 18.63
C THR A 38 4.68 -10.61 19.64
N ILE A 39 3.61 -9.87 19.39
CA ILE A 39 2.36 -9.90 20.16
C ILE A 39 1.39 -10.89 19.49
N ARG A 40 0.72 -11.72 20.28
CA ARG A 40 -0.33 -12.60 19.76
C ARG A 40 -1.55 -11.76 19.37
N ARG A 41 -2.25 -12.17 18.30
CA ARG A 41 -3.42 -11.43 17.76
C ARG A 41 -4.61 -11.33 18.73
N ASP A 42 -4.64 -12.18 19.74
CA ASP A 42 -5.66 -12.26 20.79
C ASP A 42 -5.27 -11.50 22.07
N GLN A 43 -4.15 -10.79 22.04
CA GLN A 43 -3.63 -9.98 23.14
C GLN A 43 -3.63 -8.50 22.75
N ASN A 44 -4.01 -7.66 23.73
CA ASN A 44 -3.86 -6.22 23.55
C ASN A 44 -2.37 -5.85 23.54
N PRO A 45 -1.96 -4.94 22.65
CA PRO A 45 -0.58 -4.49 22.61
C PRO A 45 -0.24 -3.70 23.87
N THR A 46 0.81 -4.13 24.56
CA THR A 46 1.35 -3.45 25.75
C THR A 46 2.87 -3.41 25.68
N PHE A 47 3.48 -2.48 26.41
CA PHE A 47 4.93 -2.38 26.53
C PHE A 47 5.31 -1.89 27.95
N PRO A 48 6.57 -2.15 28.42
CA PRO A 48 7.09 -1.65 29.70
C PRO A 48 7.10 -0.13 29.77
N ALA A 49 6.92 0.46 30.96
CA ALA A 49 6.86 1.90 31.15
C ALA A 49 8.15 2.64 30.74
N ASP A 50 9.30 1.97 30.85
CA ASP A 50 10.63 2.46 30.49
C ASP A 50 11.04 2.13 29.05
N CYS A 51 10.10 1.58 28.23
CA CYS A 51 10.36 1.16 26.87
C CYS A 51 10.64 2.39 25.98
N PRO A 52 11.83 2.52 25.37
CA PRO A 52 12.16 3.66 24.55
C PRO A 52 11.47 3.59 23.18
N ASN A 53 10.82 4.68 22.79
CA ASN A 53 10.18 4.85 21.49
C ASN A 53 9.45 3.59 20.98
N PRO A 54 8.39 3.12 21.69
CA PRO A 54 7.64 1.95 21.29
C PRO A 54 6.90 2.20 19.95
N VAL A 55 7.12 1.33 18.97
CA VAL A 55 6.48 1.36 17.65
C VAL A 55 5.68 0.10 17.44
N LEU A 56 4.40 0.24 17.11
CA LEU A 56 3.51 -0.89 16.84
C LEU A 56 3.44 -1.19 15.34
N LEU A 57 3.73 -2.41 14.93
CA LEU A 57 3.66 -2.90 13.57
C LEU A 57 2.49 -3.89 13.47
N ILE A 58 1.44 -3.54 12.72
CA ILE A 58 0.19 -4.31 12.63
C ILE A 58 0.19 -5.06 11.29
N ALA A 59 0.24 -6.39 11.35
CA ALA A 59 0.26 -7.30 10.19
C ALA A 59 -0.61 -8.55 10.42
N ASN A 60 -1.74 -8.36 11.10
CA ASN A 60 -2.79 -9.35 11.32
C ASN A 60 -3.86 -9.29 10.18
N PRO A 61 -4.95 -10.06 10.20
CA PRO A 61 -6.03 -9.96 9.21
C PRO A 61 -6.68 -8.58 9.14
N HIS A 62 -7.10 -8.17 7.94
CA HIS A 62 -7.57 -6.82 7.60
C HIS A 62 -8.68 -6.29 8.52
N GLY A 63 -9.68 -7.13 8.86
CA GLY A 63 -10.78 -6.75 9.76
C GLY A 63 -10.39 -6.52 11.23
N LEU A 64 -9.12 -6.76 11.58
CA LEU A 64 -8.57 -6.51 12.92
C LEU A 64 -7.68 -5.27 12.97
N HIS A 65 -7.41 -4.61 11.84
CA HIS A 65 -6.51 -3.46 11.78
C HIS A 65 -7.05 -2.27 12.56
N ALA A 66 -8.33 -1.94 12.36
CA ALA A 66 -8.94 -0.78 13.01
C ALA A 66 -8.90 -0.89 14.54
N SER A 67 -9.26 -2.05 15.10
CA SER A 67 -9.18 -2.28 16.55
C SER A 67 -7.75 -2.23 17.07
N ALA A 68 -6.80 -2.80 16.33
CA ALA A 68 -5.39 -2.79 16.73
C ALA A 68 -4.79 -1.37 16.71
N ILE A 69 -5.18 -0.52 15.74
CA ILE A 69 -4.77 0.90 15.70
C ILE A 69 -5.29 1.64 16.94
N LEU A 70 -6.59 1.50 17.25
CA LEU A 70 -7.22 2.16 18.40
C LEU A 70 -6.59 1.73 19.74
N GLU A 71 -6.34 0.43 19.91
CA GLU A 71 -5.67 -0.06 21.11
C GLU A 71 -4.20 0.41 21.18
N GLY A 72 -3.50 0.46 20.05
CA GLY A 72 -2.14 0.99 19.97
C GLY A 72 -2.06 2.47 20.37
N GLU A 73 -3.00 3.29 19.91
CA GLU A 73 -3.12 4.70 20.32
C GLU A 73 -3.41 4.83 21.81
N LYS A 74 -4.42 4.11 22.32
CA LYS A 74 -4.78 4.10 23.75
C LYS A 74 -3.62 3.67 24.64
N THR A 75 -2.82 2.71 24.20
CA THR A 75 -1.63 2.24 24.95
C THR A 75 -0.50 3.27 24.95
N GLY A 76 -0.49 4.19 23.98
CA GLY A 76 0.50 5.28 23.89
C GLY A 76 1.73 4.92 23.06
N PHE A 77 1.62 4.04 22.07
CA PHE A 77 2.68 3.84 21.09
C PHE A 77 3.05 5.16 20.40
N LYS A 78 4.34 5.40 20.21
CA LYS A 78 4.84 6.65 19.61
C LYS A 78 4.56 6.76 18.12
N ALA A 79 4.49 5.61 17.43
CA ALA A 79 4.04 5.49 16.05
C ALA A 79 3.43 4.11 15.82
N ILE A 80 2.56 4.05 14.82
CA ILE A 80 1.91 2.80 14.38
C ILE A 80 2.17 2.63 12.88
N VAL A 81 2.56 1.44 12.48
CA VAL A 81 2.67 1.05 11.06
C VAL A 81 1.69 -0.08 10.84
N VAL A 82 0.74 0.09 9.95
CA VAL A 82 -0.31 -0.89 9.71
C VAL A 82 -0.32 -1.39 8.27
N GLU A 83 -0.51 -2.70 8.12
CA GLU A 83 -0.77 -3.26 6.80
C GLU A 83 -2.04 -2.66 6.17
N LYS A 84 -2.02 -2.62 4.85
CA LYS A 84 -3.20 -2.21 4.07
C LYS A 84 -4.25 -3.34 4.01
N PRO A 85 -5.53 -3.02 3.87
CA PRO A 85 -6.13 -1.70 4.09
C PRO A 85 -6.15 -1.37 5.58
N ALA A 86 -6.10 -0.09 5.95
CA ALA A 86 -6.16 0.32 7.36
C ALA A 86 -7.51 -0.07 8.02
N CYS A 87 -8.56 -0.19 7.22
CA CYS A 87 -9.88 -0.65 7.63
C CYS A 87 -10.67 -1.22 6.44
N VAL A 88 -11.78 -1.90 6.70
CA VAL A 88 -12.52 -2.68 5.70
C VAL A 88 -13.94 -2.19 5.41
N ASN A 89 -14.40 -1.13 6.08
CA ASN A 89 -15.75 -0.57 5.89
C ASN A 89 -15.85 0.88 6.39
N LEU A 90 -16.95 1.57 6.02
CA LEU A 90 -17.21 2.97 6.40
C LEU A 90 -17.36 3.20 7.90
N LYS A 91 -17.81 2.22 8.67
CA LYS A 91 -17.94 2.34 10.13
C LYS A 91 -16.55 2.44 10.77
N GLU A 92 -15.62 1.62 10.32
CA GLU A 92 -14.22 1.66 10.78
C GLU A 92 -13.50 2.92 10.31
N VAL A 93 -13.79 3.42 9.09
CA VAL A 93 -13.30 4.75 8.65
C VAL A 93 -13.68 5.83 9.66
N ALA A 94 -14.95 5.88 10.07
CA ALA A 94 -15.45 6.87 11.03
C ALA A 94 -14.79 6.74 12.42
N LEU A 95 -14.55 5.50 12.88
CA LEU A 95 -13.88 5.25 14.17
C LEU A 95 -12.42 5.73 14.16
N LEU A 96 -11.72 5.50 13.07
CA LEU A 96 -10.29 5.85 12.95
C LEU A 96 -10.03 7.35 12.71
N GLU A 97 -11.04 8.15 12.40
CA GLU A 97 -10.88 9.61 12.23
C GLU A 97 -10.46 10.34 13.52
N SER A 98 -10.74 9.74 14.67
CA SER A 98 -10.34 10.29 15.98
C SER A 98 -8.86 10.05 16.33
N VAL A 99 -8.18 9.17 15.60
CA VAL A 99 -6.77 8.80 15.85
C VAL A 99 -5.84 9.99 15.62
N LYS A 100 -5.00 10.28 16.61
CA LYS A 100 -4.07 11.41 16.61
C LYS A 100 -2.60 10.98 16.50
N SER A 101 -2.30 9.74 16.90
CA SER A 101 -0.96 9.18 16.80
C SER A 101 -0.48 9.14 15.34
N PRO A 102 0.82 9.27 15.07
CA PRO A 102 1.40 9.01 13.76
C PRO A 102 1.10 7.57 13.34
N VAL A 103 0.36 7.38 12.22
CA VAL A 103 0.05 6.06 11.67
C VAL A 103 0.41 6.03 10.20
N ALA A 104 1.34 5.15 9.85
CA ALA A 104 1.73 4.85 8.47
C ALA A 104 1.00 3.60 7.97
N VAL A 105 0.43 3.67 6.75
CA VAL A 105 -0.23 2.54 6.09
C VAL A 105 0.68 1.94 5.03
N CYS A 106 0.84 0.63 5.00
CA CYS A 106 1.81 -0.06 4.13
C CYS A 106 1.38 -0.11 2.65
N HIS A 107 1.20 1.06 2.01
CA HIS A 107 1.08 1.16 0.56
C HIS A 107 2.47 1.19 -0.09
N VAL A 108 3.13 0.05 -0.07
CA VAL A 108 4.55 -0.12 -0.41
C VAL A 108 4.92 0.34 -1.81
N TYR A 109 4.07 0.10 -2.82
CA TYR A 109 4.37 0.49 -4.21
C TYR A 109 4.51 2.01 -4.37
N ARG A 110 3.67 2.80 -3.69
CA ARG A 110 3.77 4.26 -3.71
C ARG A 110 5.13 4.76 -3.21
N GLN A 111 5.77 4.04 -2.30
CA GLN A 111 7.06 4.42 -1.70
C GLN A 111 8.28 3.94 -2.49
N MET A 112 8.07 3.22 -3.60
CA MET A 112 9.16 2.82 -4.48
C MET A 112 9.61 3.98 -5.37
N TRP A 113 10.83 3.91 -5.85
CA TRP A 113 11.48 4.95 -6.65
C TRP A 113 10.63 5.44 -7.83
N GLY A 114 10.02 4.52 -8.58
CA GLY A 114 9.25 4.88 -9.78
C GLY A 114 8.05 5.79 -9.47
N PRO A 115 7.09 5.39 -8.62
CA PRO A 115 5.98 6.26 -8.23
C PRO A 115 6.41 7.57 -7.55
N GLN A 116 7.50 7.57 -6.77
CA GLN A 116 8.07 8.79 -6.20
C GLN A 116 8.60 9.72 -7.30
N THR A 117 9.30 9.17 -8.29
CA THR A 117 9.78 9.93 -9.45
C THR A 117 8.61 10.49 -10.28
N LEU A 118 7.59 9.68 -10.57
CA LEU A 118 6.38 10.15 -11.26
C LEU A 118 5.72 11.30 -10.51
N LYS A 119 5.67 11.25 -9.17
CA LYS A 119 5.13 12.34 -8.35
C LYS A 119 5.95 13.62 -8.49
N GLN A 120 7.27 13.53 -8.45
CA GLN A 120 8.15 14.68 -8.67
C GLN A 120 7.94 15.30 -10.05
N MET A 121 7.81 14.49 -11.10
CA MET A 121 7.52 14.96 -12.46
C MET A 121 6.14 15.64 -12.55
N VAL A 122 5.11 15.12 -11.88
CA VAL A 122 3.80 15.77 -11.78
C VAL A 122 3.92 17.14 -11.10
N GLN A 123 4.62 17.21 -9.96
CA GLN A 123 4.82 18.45 -9.20
C GLN A 123 5.65 19.48 -9.97
N ALA A 124 6.61 19.05 -10.79
CA ALA A 124 7.39 19.90 -11.67
C ALA A 124 6.62 20.38 -12.92
N GLY A 125 5.36 19.92 -13.11
CA GLY A 125 4.54 20.30 -14.26
C GLY A 125 5.01 19.70 -15.60
N GLU A 126 5.85 18.66 -15.57
CA GLU A 126 6.41 18.05 -16.77
C GLU A 126 5.34 17.42 -17.67
N PHE A 127 4.25 16.91 -17.09
CA PHE A 127 3.13 16.33 -17.83
C PHE A 127 2.19 17.40 -18.46
N GLY A 128 2.30 18.68 -18.05
CA GLY A 128 1.28 19.68 -18.33
C GLY A 128 0.03 19.40 -17.51
N ASP A 129 -1.16 19.55 -18.09
CA ASP A 129 -2.39 19.16 -17.44
C ASP A 129 -2.54 17.64 -17.44
N LEU A 130 -2.82 17.05 -16.28
CA LEU A 130 -3.10 15.62 -16.18
C LEU A 130 -4.44 15.30 -16.83
N ILE A 131 -4.44 14.39 -17.80
CA ILE A 131 -5.62 13.88 -18.49
C ILE A 131 -6.16 12.68 -17.74
N SER A 132 -5.32 11.64 -17.60
CA SER A 132 -5.70 10.41 -16.91
C SER A 132 -4.49 9.74 -16.23
N ILE A 133 -4.80 8.85 -15.27
CA ILE A 133 -3.89 7.83 -14.77
C ILE A 133 -4.55 6.49 -14.99
N GLU A 134 -3.84 5.58 -15.68
CA GLU A 134 -4.35 4.26 -16.03
C GLU A 134 -3.41 3.19 -15.52
N GLY A 135 -3.92 1.98 -15.32
CA GLY A 135 -3.04 0.88 -14.94
C GLY A 135 -3.73 -0.36 -14.45
N ARG A 136 -2.92 -1.22 -13.85
CA ARG A 136 -3.38 -2.54 -13.42
C ARG A 136 -2.61 -3.05 -12.21
N TYR A 137 -3.24 -4.01 -11.53
CA TYR A 137 -2.53 -4.91 -10.64
C TYR A 137 -3.06 -6.33 -10.86
N TRP A 138 -2.28 -7.14 -11.56
CA TRP A 138 -2.63 -8.49 -11.94
C TRP A 138 -1.78 -9.52 -11.21
N GLN A 139 -2.45 -10.55 -10.75
CA GLN A 139 -1.87 -11.72 -10.07
C GLN A 139 -2.53 -13.00 -10.58
N SER A 140 -1.91 -14.15 -10.31
CA SER A 140 -2.43 -15.47 -10.65
C SER A 140 -2.83 -16.30 -9.42
N SER A 141 -2.96 -15.69 -8.25
CA SER A 141 -3.17 -16.44 -7.00
C SER A 141 -4.48 -17.24 -6.97
N ALA A 142 -5.58 -16.68 -7.48
CA ALA A 142 -6.84 -17.41 -7.59
C ALA A 142 -6.80 -18.46 -8.72
N ALA A 143 -6.15 -18.15 -9.85
CA ALA A 143 -5.95 -19.12 -10.93
C ALA A 143 -5.12 -20.33 -10.47
N LYS A 144 -4.04 -20.11 -9.71
CA LYS A 144 -3.23 -21.20 -9.11
C LYS A 144 -4.04 -22.09 -8.19
N LYS A 145 -4.90 -21.50 -7.35
CA LYS A 145 -5.81 -22.27 -6.48
C LYS A 145 -6.79 -23.11 -7.28
N ALA A 146 -7.42 -22.54 -8.32
CA ALA A 146 -8.35 -23.25 -9.19
C ALA A 146 -7.70 -24.46 -9.89
N LEU A 147 -6.39 -24.40 -10.17
CA LEU A 147 -5.60 -25.48 -10.75
C LEU A 147 -4.90 -26.37 -9.70
N ALA A 148 -5.22 -26.24 -8.42
CA ALA A 148 -4.56 -26.92 -7.30
C ALA A 148 -3.02 -26.78 -7.26
N GLN A 149 -2.48 -25.71 -7.86
CA GLN A 149 -1.05 -25.39 -7.87
C GLN A 149 -0.60 -24.63 -6.61
N ASP A 150 -1.53 -24.01 -5.88
CA ASP A 150 -1.34 -23.40 -4.58
C ASP A 150 -2.43 -23.89 -3.63
N ILE A 151 -2.05 -24.74 -2.70
CA ILE A 151 -2.93 -25.31 -1.67
C ILE A 151 -2.77 -24.65 -0.32
N THR A 152 -2.01 -23.55 -0.24
CA THR A 152 -1.77 -22.85 1.05
C THR A 152 -3.10 -22.31 1.59
N PRO A 153 -3.54 -22.76 2.77
CA PRO A 153 -4.80 -22.31 3.32
C PRO A 153 -4.67 -20.89 3.88
N HIS A 154 -5.54 -20.01 3.43
CA HIS A 154 -5.73 -18.68 4.01
C HIS A 154 -7.20 -18.49 4.43
N PRO A 155 -7.70 -19.26 5.43
CA PRO A 155 -9.12 -19.30 5.77
C PRO A 155 -9.68 -17.92 6.14
N TRP A 156 -8.87 -17.04 6.74
CA TRP A 156 -9.28 -15.70 7.10
C TRP A 156 -9.66 -14.83 5.88
N LYS A 157 -9.12 -15.11 4.70
CA LYS A 157 -9.45 -14.37 3.46
C LYS A 157 -10.88 -14.63 2.98
N ASN A 158 -11.45 -15.78 3.32
CA ASN A 158 -12.83 -16.15 2.97
C ASN A 158 -13.84 -15.74 4.06
N ASP A 159 -13.37 -15.30 5.23
CA ASP A 159 -14.22 -14.79 6.31
C ASP A 159 -14.39 -13.26 6.17
N PRO A 160 -15.62 -12.77 5.85
CA PRO A 160 -15.86 -11.34 5.71
C PRO A 160 -15.58 -10.52 6.98
N MET A 161 -15.68 -11.13 8.15
CA MET A 161 -15.35 -10.47 9.43
C MET A 161 -13.86 -10.20 9.57
N LEU A 162 -13.02 -11.06 8.97
CA LEU A 162 -11.56 -10.95 9.03
C LEU A 162 -10.95 -10.27 7.80
N SER A 163 -11.63 -10.26 6.66
CA SER A 163 -11.10 -9.75 5.39
C SER A 163 -11.89 -8.59 4.80
N GLY A 164 -13.07 -8.28 5.35
CA GLY A 164 -14.00 -7.30 4.78
C GLY A 164 -14.88 -7.87 3.66
N GLY A 165 -15.75 -7.03 3.10
CA GLY A 165 -16.74 -7.42 2.09
C GLY A 165 -16.14 -7.71 0.70
N TYR A 166 -14.96 -7.18 0.40
CA TYR A 166 -14.27 -7.31 -0.89
C TYR A 166 -13.00 -8.15 -0.75
N ASP A 167 -12.53 -8.75 -1.86
CA ASP A 167 -11.24 -9.46 -1.89
C ASP A 167 -10.22 -8.72 -2.78
N THR A 168 -10.33 -8.84 -4.10
CA THR A 168 -9.37 -8.23 -5.05
C THR A 168 -9.32 -6.71 -4.92
N LEU A 169 -10.48 -6.07 -4.78
CA LEU A 169 -10.57 -4.63 -4.65
C LEU A 169 -9.77 -4.09 -3.46
N VAL A 170 -9.90 -4.71 -2.29
CA VAL A 170 -9.23 -4.23 -1.05
C VAL A 170 -7.89 -4.91 -0.76
N ASP A 171 -7.61 -6.07 -1.35
CA ASP A 171 -6.31 -6.73 -1.18
C ASP A 171 -5.24 -6.17 -2.13
N ILE A 172 -5.58 -5.96 -3.41
CA ILE A 172 -4.62 -5.47 -4.41
C ILE A 172 -5.01 -4.11 -5.02
N GLY A 173 -6.30 -3.86 -5.26
CA GLY A 173 -6.77 -2.62 -5.88
C GLY A 173 -6.46 -1.37 -5.07
N VAL A 174 -6.49 -1.46 -3.73
CA VAL A 174 -6.17 -0.31 -2.84
C VAL A 174 -4.74 0.20 -2.99
N HIS A 175 -3.77 -0.65 -3.36
CA HIS A 175 -2.40 -0.21 -3.61
C HIS A 175 -2.32 0.74 -4.80
N TRP A 176 -2.98 0.36 -5.90
CA TRP A 176 -3.04 1.17 -7.10
C TRP A 176 -3.80 2.47 -6.84
N LEU A 177 -4.93 2.37 -6.15
CA LEU A 177 -5.78 3.51 -5.84
C LEU A 177 -5.07 4.55 -4.95
N ASP A 178 -4.34 4.10 -3.91
CA ASP A 178 -3.49 4.98 -3.09
C ASP A 178 -2.42 5.68 -3.94
N THR A 179 -1.75 4.93 -4.83
CA THR A 179 -0.75 5.50 -5.73
C THR A 179 -1.36 6.54 -6.68
N VAL A 180 -2.54 6.26 -7.24
CA VAL A 180 -3.27 7.22 -8.10
C VAL A 180 -3.67 8.46 -7.34
N ALA A 181 -4.26 8.33 -6.16
CA ALA A 181 -4.64 9.47 -5.31
C ALA A 181 -3.42 10.34 -4.96
N TYR A 182 -2.29 9.71 -4.66
CA TYR A 182 -1.01 10.38 -4.42
C TYR A 182 -0.54 11.17 -5.65
N LEU A 183 -0.54 10.55 -6.83
CA LEU A 183 -0.12 11.20 -8.08
C LEU A 183 -1.09 12.33 -8.48
N MET A 184 -2.39 12.11 -8.38
CA MET A 184 -3.42 13.14 -8.64
C MET A 184 -3.38 14.29 -7.65
N GLY A 185 -2.75 14.12 -6.48
CA GLY A 185 -2.74 15.13 -5.43
C GLY A 185 -4.12 15.35 -4.78
N GLY A 186 -4.96 14.31 -4.75
CA GLY A 186 -6.29 14.39 -4.15
C GLY A 186 -6.88 13.01 -3.86
N THR A 187 -7.72 12.95 -2.84
CA THR A 187 -8.35 11.73 -2.32
C THR A 187 -9.85 11.68 -2.59
N ASP A 188 -10.40 12.77 -3.08
CA ASP A 188 -11.81 12.90 -3.41
C ASP A 188 -12.04 12.49 -4.87
N PHE A 189 -12.76 11.40 -5.07
CA PHE A 189 -13.14 10.86 -6.37
C PHE A 189 -14.49 10.18 -6.30
N LYS A 190 -15.15 10.10 -7.43
CA LYS A 190 -16.41 9.37 -7.66
C LYS A 190 -16.27 8.46 -8.87
N GLY A 191 -17.19 7.55 -9.06
CA GLY A 191 -17.19 6.67 -10.23
C GLY A 191 -17.80 5.32 -9.94
N THR A 192 -17.42 4.33 -10.74
CA THR A 192 -17.99 2.99 -10.70
C THR A 192 -16.91 1.93 -10.50
N ALA A 193 -17.26 0.89 -9.77
CA ALA A 193 -16.51 -0.35 -9.66
C ALA A 193 -17.32 -1.49 -10.27
N TRP A 194 -16.78 -2.13 -11.31
CA TRP A 194 -17.31 -3.34 -11.86
C TRP A 194 -16.58 -4.54 -11.27
N LEU A 195 -17.33 -5.46 -10.67
CA LEU A 195 -16.81 -6.61 -9.93
C LEU A 195 -17.29 -7.92 -10.56
N SER A 196 -16.41 -8.90 -10.71
CA SER A 196 -16.81 -10.25 -11.08
C SER A 196 -16.29 -11.30 -10.10
N TYR A 197 -17.00 -12.41 -10.04
CA TYR A 197 -16.77 -13.52 -9.12
C TYR A 197 -16.41 -14.77 -9.88
N ALA A 198 -15.27 -15.36 -9.58
CA ALA A 198 -14.82 -16.61 -10.20
C ALA A 198 -14.22 -17.57 -9.14
N ASN A 199 -14.68 -17.46 -7.89
CA ASN A 199 -14.20 -18.28 -6.78
C ASN A 199 -15.35 -19.20 -6.31
N ALA A 200 -15.25 -20.50 -6.60
CA ALA A 200 -16.25 -21.50 -6.20
C ALA A 200 -16.35 -21.66 -4.67
N GLU A 201 -15.25 -21.45 -3.93
CA GLU A 201 -15.21 -21.57 -2.46
C GLU A 201 -15.79 -20.34 -1.77
N ALA A 202 -15.77 -19.18 -2.45
CA ALA A 202 -16.26 -17.91 -1.93
C ALA A 202 -16.97 -17.12 -3.05
N PRO A 203 -18.20 -17.52 -3.44
CA PRO A 203 -18.90 -17.01 -4.62
C PRO A 203 -19.32 -15.53 -4.52
N HIS A 204 -19.11 -14.91 -3.36
CA HIS A 204 -19.38 -13.48 -3.11
C HIS A 204 -18.11 -12.64 -3.01
N ARG A 205 -16.93 -13.23 -3.29
CA ARG A 205 -15.64 -12.56 -3.23
C ARG A 205 -15.18 -12.20 -4.65
N ASP A 206 -14.94 -10.92 -4.89
CA ASP A 206 -14.47 -10.41 -6.16
C ASP A 206 -13.08 -10.96 -6.49
N THR A 207 -12.90 -11.42 -7.72
CA THR A 207 -11.62 -11.94 -8.25
C THR A 207 -11.09 -11.09 -9.38
N HIS A 208 -11.95 -10.27 -9.97
CA HIS A 208 -11.61 -9.35 -11.04
C HIS A 208 -12.41 -8.05 -10.88
N VAL A 209 -11.74 -6.90 -11.01
CA VAL A 209 -12.30 -5.58 -10.76
C VAL A 209 -11.84 -4.60 -11.82
N HIS A 210 -12.76 -3.79 -12.31
CA HIS A 210 -12.45 -2.57 -13.07
C HIS A 210 -12.94 -1.34 -12.32
N LEU A 211 -12.08 -0.34 -12.22
CA LEU A 211 -12.43 0.99 -11.71
C LEU A 211 -12.47 2.02 -12.83
N ASN A 212 -13.52 2.82 -12.86
CA ASN A 212 -13.62 4.02 -13.69
C ASN A 212 -13.92 5.20 -12.76
N LEU A 213 -12.91 6.03 -12.54
CA LEU A 213 -12.94 7.09 -11.53
C LEU A 213 -12.81 8.47 -12.15
N GLU A 214 -13.50 9.44 -11.55
CA GLU A 214 -13.40 10.85 -11.85
C GLU A 214 -12.89 11.61 -10.62
N PHE A 215 -11.78 12.31 -10.80
CA PHE A 215 -11.20 13.24 -9.84
C PHE A 215 -11.60 14.68 -10.17
N PRO A 216 -11.51 15.61 -9.20
CA PRO A 216 -11.75 17.04 -9.45
C PRO A 216 -10.94 17.55 -10.66
N GLY A 217 -11.54 18.47 -11.43
CA GLY A 217 -10.92 18.98 -12.66
C GLY A 217 -11.07 18.06 -13.88
N ARG A 218 -12.05 17.13 -13.85
CA ARG A 218 -12.35 16.18 -14.94
C ARG A 218 -11.22 15.20 -15.26
N ARG A 219 -10.25 15.04 -14.36
CA ARG A 219 -9.18 14.04 -14.50
C ARG A 219 -9.73 12.64 -14.28
N ARG A 220 -9.28 11.67 -15.06
CA ARG A 220 -9.78 10.31 -15.04
C ARG A 220 -8.75 9.33 -14.46
N ALA A 221 -9.24 8.25 -13.85
CA ALA A 221 -8.40 7.11 -13.52
C ALA A 221 -9.12 5.79 -13.89
N LEU A 222 -8.40 4.91 -14.59
CA LEU A 222 -8.89 3.62 -15.07
C LEU A 222 -8.00 2.51 -14.54
N GLY A 223 -8.56 1.64 -13.69
CA GLY A 223 -7.82 0.55 -13.06
C GLY A 223 -8.39 -0.83 -13.37
N SER A 224 -7.51 -1.82 -13.58
CA SER A 224 -7.88 -3.23 -13.75
C SER A 224 -7.13 -4.08 -12.75
N PHE A 225 -7.85 -4.80 -11.88
CA PHE A 225 -7.27 -5.63 -10.81
C PHE A 225 -7.79 -7.06 -10.92
N SER A 226 -6.91 -8.03 -10.86
CA SER A 226 -7.33 -9.43 -10.97
C SER A 226 -6.36 -10.37 -10.26
N LYS A 227 -6.91 -11.41 -9.66
CA LYS A 227 -6.16 -12.55 -9.11
C LYS A 227 -6.28 -13.79 -10.00
N THR A 228 -6.97 -13.68 -11.16
CA THR A 228 -7.27 -14.78 -12.08
C THR A 228 -6.46 -14.74 -13.38
N ILE A 229 -5.52 -13.82 -13.54
CA ILE A 229 -4.72 -13.73 -14.77
C ILE A 229 -3.63 -14.79 -14.74
N HIS A 230 -3.78 -15.81 -15.60
CA HIS A 230 -2.80 -16.87 -15.72
C HIS A 230 -1.43 -16.33 -16.12
N GLY A 231 -0.38 -16.79 -15.44
CA GLY A 231 1.00 -16.36 -15.69
C GLY A 231 1.38 -14.99 -15.12
N ALA A 232 0.43 -14.19 -14.63
CA ALA A 232 0.77 -12.94 -13.95
C ALA A 232 1.42 -13.22 -12.60
N ALA A 233 2.49 -12.47 -12.30
CA ALA A 233 3.14 -12.49 -10.98
C ALA A 233 2.57 -11.36 -10.10
N ASN A 234 3.30 -10.27 -9.92
CA ASN A 234 2.84 -9.04 -9.29
C ASN A 234 2.92 -7.91 -10.32
N ASP A 235 2.13 -8.01 -11.38
CA ASP A 235 2.14 -7.04 -12.48
C ASP A 235 1.36 -5.78 -12.08
N PHE A 236 2.04 -4.92 -11.31
CA PHE A 236 1.54 -3.61 -10.92
C PHE A 236 2.08 -2.56 -11.87
N GLU A 237 1.20 -1.80 -12.51
CA GLU A 237 1.54 -0.78 -13.49
C GLU A 237 0.76 0.50 -13.27
N VAL A 238 1.45 1.63 -13.48
CA VAL A 238 0.86 2.97 -13.48
C VAL A 238 1.33 3.74 -14.70
N ASN A 239 0.38 4.24 -15.49
CA ASN A 239 0.57 5.09 -16.65
C ASN A 239 0.03 6.48 -16.32
N VAL A 240 0.89 7.49 -16.31
CA VAL A 240 0.50 8.90 -16.16
C VAL A 240 0.41 9.54 -17.53
N ILE A 241 -0.75 10.09 -17.88
CA ILE A 241 -1.03 10.69 -19.19
C ILE A 241 -1.34 12.16 -19.00
N GLY A 242 -0.54 13.01 -19.61
CA GLY A 242 -0.72 14.46 -19.59
C GLY A 242 -0.69 15.09 -20.99
N THR A 243 -0.92 16.39 -21.06
CA THR A 243 -0.98 17.13 -22.33
C THR A 243 0.39 17.32 -23.00
N LYS A 244 1.49 17.18 -22.24
CA LYS A 244 2.86 17.40 -22.77
C LYS A 244 3.63 16.10 -22.95
N GLN A 245 3.38 15.11 -22.08
CA GLN A 245 4.05 13.81 -22.11
C GLN A 245 3.25 12.74 -21.34
N SER A 246 3.66 11.50 -21.48
CA SER A 246 3.20 10.38 -20.67
C SER A 246 4.38 9.63 -20.06
N ALA A 247 4.16 8.93 -18.95
CA ALA A 247 5.17 8.05 -18.39
C ALA A 247 4.55 6.80 -17.77
N THR A 248 5.26 5.69 -17.85
CA THR A 248 4.86 4.39 -17.34
C THR A 248 5.91 3.87 -16.37
N TRP A 249 5.47 3.41 -15.22
CA TRP A 249 6.24 2.58 -14.31
C TRP A 249 5.56 1.23 -14.11
N ASN A 250 6.36 0.15 -14.10
CA ASN A 250 5.87 -1.20 -13.86
C ASN A 250 6.76 -1.92 -12.86
N PHE A 251 6.15 -2.55 -11.85
CA PHE A 251 6.86 -3.29 -10.80
C PHE A 251 7.64 -4.51 -11.31
N MET A 252 7.26 -5.09 -12.45
CA MET A 252 8.00 -6.19 -13.07
C MET A 252 9.34 -5.73 -13.69
N ASN A 253 9.49 -4.41 -13.90
CA ASN A 253 10.74 -3.76 -14.29
C ASN A 253 10.92 -2.45 -13.51
N PRO A 254 11.23 -2.53 -12.19
CA PRO A 254 11.13 -1.39 -11.28
C PRO A 254 12.26 -0.37 -11.45
N ASP A 255 13.34 -0.73 -12.15
CA ASP A 255 14.58 0.05 -12.21
C ASP A 255 14.59 1.16 -13.28
N GLY A 256 13.41 1.66 -13.62
CA GLY A 256 13.26 2.82 -14.50
C GLY A 256 11.82 3.10 -14.86
N ILE A 257 11.63 4.19 -15.58
CA ILE A 257 10.36 4.59 -16.14
C ILE A 257 10.47 4.78 -17.65
N TRP A 258 9.40 4.49 -18.37
CA TRP A 258 9.31 4.84 -19.78
C TRP A 258 8.62 6.21 -19.91
N VAL A 259 9.26 7.14 -20.59
CA VAL A 259 8.73 8.49 -20.86
C VAL A 259 8.47 8.64 -22.35
N GLY A 260 7.24 9.02 -22.70
CA GLY A 260 6.80 9.29 -24.07
C GLY A 260 6.53 10.77 -24.29
N LYS A 261 7.10 11.36 -25.35
CA LYS A 261 6.87 12.75 -25.74
C LYS A 261 6.75 12.85 -27.25
N GLY A 262 5.60 13.31 -27.73
CA GLY A 262 5.28 13.29 -29.16
C GLY A 262 5.37 11.88 -29.72
N GLY A 263 6.12 11.68 -30.80
CA GLY A 263 6.36 10.37 -31.40
C GLY A 263 7.54 9.58 -30.83
N SER A 264 8.18 10.07 -29.76
CA SER A 264 9.39 9.44 -29.17
C SER A 264 9.08 8.80 -27.82
N ARG A 265 9.79 7.71 -27.51
CA ARG A 265 9.75 7.05 -26.20
C ARG A 265 11.18 6.72 -25.74
N ALA A 266 11.50 7.02 -24.48
CA ALA A 266 12.80 6.76 -23.89
C ALA A 266 12.65 6.06 -22.54
N PHE A 267 13.58 5.16 -22.21
CA PHE A 267 13.71 4.59 -20.89
C PHE A 267 14.61 5.50 -20.03
N VAL A 268 14.09 5.90 -18.88
CA VAL A 268 14.83 6.69 -17.89
C VAL A 268 15.18 5.75 -16.74
N PRO A 269 16.46 5.37 -16.59
CA PRO A 269 16.87 4.43 -15.56
C PRO A 269 16.76 5.04 -14.18
N ARG A 270 16.57 4.20 -13.17
CA ARG A 270 16.59 4.56 -11.76
C ARG A 270 17.94 5.17 -11.39
N LYS A 271 17.92 6.21 -10.57
CA LYS A 271 19.13 6.76 -9.96
C LYS A 271 19.44 5.99 -8.67
N ASP A 272 20.71 5.89 -8.32
CA ASP A 272 21.17 5.21 -7.10
C ASP A 272 20.87 6.00 -5.83
N THR A 273 20.37 7.21 -5.96
CA THR A 273 20.05 8.11 -4.85
C THR A 273 18.62 8.62 -4.95
N GLY A 274 18.06 8.98 -3.81
CA GLY A 274 16.72 9.55 -3.72
C GLY A 274 15.77 8.68 -2.94
N MET A 275 14.54 9.15 -2.80
CA MET A 275 13.50 8.47 -2.06
C MET A 275 13.13 7.14 -2.73
N GLY A 276 12.96 6.09 -1.92
CA GLY A 276 12.65 4.74 -2.40
C GLY A 276 13.82 4.01 -3.05
N SER A 277 15.05 4.55 -2.96
CA SER A 277 16.28 3.93 -3.48
C SER A 277 17.15 3.45 -2.31
N HIS A 278 16.94 2.21 -1.87
CA HIS A 278 17.69 1.58 -0.77
C HIS A 278 18.87 0.73 -1.26
N GLN A 279 18.92 0.46 -2.55
CA GLN A 279 19.97 -0.31 -3.22
C GLN A 279 20.36 0.37 -4.54
N PRO A 280 21.55 0.11 -5.07
CA PRO A 280 21.93 0.58 -6.41
C PRO A 280 20.92 0.15 -7.47
N ALA A 281 20.84 0.91 -8.57
CA ALA A 281 19.99 0.56 -9.69
C ALA A 281 20.31 -0.86 -10.21
N PHE A 282 19.29 -1.57 -10.64
CA PHE A 282 19.34 -2.97 -11.08
C PHE A 282 19.72 -4.00 -10.00
N HIS A 283 19.72 -3.59 -8.73
CA HIS A 283 19.88 -4.46 -7.55
C HIS A 283 18.67 -4.35 -6.60
N ALA A 284 17.47 -4.18 -7.16
CA ALA A 284 16.25 -3.95 -6.40
C ALA A 284 15.91 -5.10 -5.43
N LEU A 285 15.46 -4.74 -4.22
CA LEU A 285 14.93 -5.66 -3.22
C LEU A 285 13.45 -5.99 -3.46
N GLY A 286 12.87 -5.52 -4.57
CA GLY A 286 11.47 -5.68 -4.88
C GLY A 286 10.58 -4.92 -3.89
N TRP A 287 9.47 -5.52 -3.52
CA TRP A 287 8.47 -4.88 -2.65
C TRP A 287 8.98 -4.53 -1.23
N LEU A 288 10.10 -5.11 -0.78
CA LEU A 288 10.72 -4.75 0.49
C LEU A 288 11.21 -3.29 0.52
N GLU A 289 11.60 -2.71 -0.62
CA GLU A 289 12.03 -1.31 -0.68
C GLU A 289 10.95 -0.34 -0.21
N GLY A 290 9.68 -0.61 -0.53
CA GLY A 290 8.56 0.20 -0.05
C GLY A 290 8.36 0.12 1.46
N TYR A 291 8.54 -1.05 2.08
CA TYR A 291 8.51 -1.18 3.54
C TYR A 291 9.69 -0.49 4.21
N LEU A 292 10.89 -0.64 3.64
CA LEU A 292 12.09 0.04 4.14
C LEU A 292 11.89 1.55 4.16
N GLU A 293 11.36 2.10 3.06
CA GLU A 293 11.11 3.54 2.98
C GLU A 293 10.04 4.01 3.98
N ILE A 294 8.94 3.27 4.13
CA ILE A 294 7.89 3.61 5.13
C ILE A 294 8.50 3.63 6.54
N LEU A 295 9.18 2.56 6.94
CA LEU A 295 9.79 2.48 8.27
C LEU A 295 10.84 3.56 8.47
N ARG A 296 11.69 3.82 7.47
CA ARG A 296 12.69 4.88 7.52
C ARG A 296 12.06 6.25 7.75
N GLN A 297 10.99 6.58 7.04
CA GLN A 297 10.28 7.85 7.17
C GLN A 297 9.61 7.99 8.56
N VAL A 298 9.01 6.91 9.08
CA VAL A 298 8.45 6.89 10.43
C VAL A 298 9.54 7.14 11.48
N PHE A 299 10.70 6.51 11.34
CA PHE A 299 11.80 6.67 12.30
C PHE A 299 12.45 8.03 12.23
N LEU A 300 12.56 8.66 11.04
CA LEU A 300 13.00 10.04 10.88
C LEU A 300 12.04 11.04 11.57
N GLU A 301 10.74 10.80 11.46
CA GLU A 301 9.74 11.62 12.14
C GLU A 301 9.85 11.48 13.66
N LEU A 302 10.02 10.26 14.19
CA LEU A 302 10.27 10.03 15.62
C LEU A 302 11.55 10.69 16.12
N GLU A 303 12.55 10.84 15.26
CA GLU A 303 13.80 11.54 15.55
C GLU A 303 13.67 13.08 15.48
N GLY A 304 12.49 13.57 15.11
CA GLY A 304 12.23 15.01 14.98
C GLY A 304 12.76 15.63 13.68
N LYS A 305 13.09 14.85 12.67
CA LYS A 305 13.59 15.32 11.36
C LYS A 305 12.48 15.80 10.41
N GLY A 306 11.35 16.22 10.95
CA GLY A 306 10.18 16.70 10.23
C GLY A 306 9.10 15.62 10.03
N PRO A 307 7.97 15.98 9.39
CA PRO A 307 6.91 15.01 9.12
C PRO A 307 7.38 13.94 8.11
N GLY A 308 7.07 12.70 8.39
CA GLY A 308 7.42 11.58 7.52
C GLY A 308 6.67 11.64 6.17
N ASN A 309 7.37 11.34 5.08
CA ASN A 309 6.74 11.20 3.76
C ASN A 309 6.32 9.75 3.54
N TYR A 310 5.28 9.30 4.23
CA TYR A 310 4.68 7.99 4.11
C TYR A 310 3.16 8.07 3.85
N PRO A 311 2.49 6.98 3.42
CA PRO A 311 1.04 6.93 3.34
C PRO A 311 0.41 7.05 4.73
N ASP A 312 0.02 8.26 5.13
CA ASP A 312 -0.57 8.53 6.45
C ASP A 312 -2.03 8.06 6.53
N LEU A 313 -2.47 7.73 7.77
CA LEU A 313 -3.82 7.24 8.03
C LEU A 313 -4.90 8.22 7.56
N LYS A 314 -4.75 9.51 7.85
CA LYS A 314 -5.76 10.53 7.54
C LYS A 314 -6.03 10.61 6.04
N THR A 315 -4.98 10.59 5.22
CA THR A 315 -5.10 10.55 3.75
C THR A 315 -5.69 9.23 3.29
N ASN A 316 -5.25 8.10 3.87
CA ASN A 316 -5.76 6.78 3.52
C ASN A 316 -7.25 6.63 3.82
N LEU A 317 -7.73 7.10 4.98
CA LEU A 317 -9.16 7.07 5.33
C LEU A 317 -10.03 7.82 4.33
N LYS A 318 -9.56 8.95 3.78
CA LYS A 318 -10.28 9.68 2.73
C LYS A 318 -10.37 8.85 1.44
N VAL A 319 -9.26 8.20 1.04
CA VAL A 319 -9.24 7.30 -0.12
C VAL A 319 -10.22 6.14 0.09
N LEU A 320 -10.19 5.48 1.27
CA LEU A 320 -11.08 4.37 1.59
C LEU A 320 -12.55 4.80 1.68
N ARG A 321 -12.82 6.02 2.19
CA ARG A 321 -14.19 6.57 2.19
C ARG A 321 -14.71 6.72 0.77
N SER A 322 -13.95 7.34 -0.14
CA SER A 322 -14.33 7.47 -1.55
C SER A 322 -14.51 6.09 -2.19
N LEU A 323 -13.59 5.13 -1.92
CA LEU A 323 -13.67 3.77 -2.43
C LEU A 323 -14.96 3.04 -2.00
N PHE A 324 -15.26 3.03 -0.70
CA PHE A 324 -16.45 2.35 -0.17
C PHE A 324 -17.78 3.06 -0.52
N SER A 325 -17.72 4.25 -1.12
CA SER A 325 -18.88 5.02 -1.61
C SER A 325 -19.09 4.89 -3.11
N LEU A 326 -18.27 4.11 -3.83
CA LEU A 326 -18.45 3.90 -5.26
C LEU A 326 -19.72 3.13 -5.57
N GLU A 327 -20.34 3.47 -6.71
CA GLU A 327 -21.37 2.61 -7.29
C GLU A 327 -20.75 1.30 -7.74
N THR A 328 -21.29 0.18 -7.24
CA THR A 328 -20.78 -1.15 -7.56
C THR A 328 -21.74 -1.90 -8.47
N THR A 329 -21.20 -2.41 -9.59
CA THR A 329 -21.93 -3.32 -10.50
C THR A 329 -21.32 -4.70 -10.39
N TYR A 330 -22.19 -5.68 -10.21
CA TYR A 330 -21.78 -7.08 -10.03
C TYR A 330 -22.14 -7.90 -11.25
N GLN A 331 -21.16 -8.61 -11.80
CA GLN A 331 -21.40 -9.67 -12.76
C GLN A 331 -21.42 -11.01 -12.02
N LYS A 332 -22.55 -11.71 -12.11
CA LYS A 332 -22.73 -13.06 -11.57
C LYS A 332 -22.08 -14.10 -12.47
#